data_767d2532c6d49206798bb9851ea68ec1
#
_entry.id   767d2532c6d49206798bb9851ea68ec1
#
_cell.length_a   1.000
_cell.length_b   1.000
_cell.length_c   1.000
_cell.angle_alpha   90.00
_cell.angle_beta   90.00
_cell.angle_gamma   90.00
#
_symmetry.space_group_name_H-M   'P 1'
#
loop_
_entity.id
_entity.type
_entity.pdbx_description
1 polymer ?
#
loop_
_entity_poly.entity_id
_entity_poly.type
_entity_poly.pdbx_seq_one_letter_code
_entity_poly.pdbx_strand_id
1 'polypeptide(L)'
;MPSLPRRRNDAAPARYGQVGVMAAEPEPLASVKANPAISITDDSAAIVLSPTEGATGDGLVFIPGAKVDPWAYAAKLSGIVESGTTVVITKPWLNLAFFDLRSLGAFTSLAPDVDTWAVGGHSLGGVRACQLTQDAEALILFASYCANDLSASGLPVLSLAGELDGLSTPEK
;
A
#
# COMPACT_ATOMS: atom_id res chain seq x y z
N MET A 1 6.82 23.11 -51.07
CA MET A 1 7.49 22.08 -50.23
C MET A 1 6.53 21.65 -49.14
N PRO A 2 6.00 20.43 -49.12
CA PRO A 2 5.11 19.97 -48.06
C PRO A 2 5.94 19.60 -46.82
N SER A 3 5.54 20.13 -45.67
CA SER A 3 6.10 19.82 -44.36
C SER A 3 5.75 18.42 -43.91
N LEU A 4 6.74 17.60 -43.57
CA LEU A 4 6.59 16.27 -42.99
C LEU A 4 6.01 16.36 -41.58
N PRO A 5 5.06 15.47 -41.19
CA PRO A 5 4.53 15.41 -39.85
C PRO A 5 5.61 14.89 -38.89
N ARG A 6 5.84 15.65 -37.80
CA ARG A 6 6.67 15.19 -36.68
C ARG A 6 5.99 13.94 -36.05
N ARG A 7 6.66 12.79 -36.12
CA ARG A 7 6.31 11.62 -35.35
C ARG A 7 6.50 11.98 -33.87
N ARG A 8 5.41 11.98 -33.10
CA ARG A 8 5.48 11.92 -31.63
C ARG A 8 6.08 10.55 -31.27
N ASN A 9 7.25 10.57 -30.67
CA ASN A 9 7.79 9.42 -29.97
C ASN A 9 6.99 9.25 -28.66
N ASP A 10 5.87 8.57 -28.74
CA ASP A 10 5.20 8.01 -27.57
C ASP A 10 5.99 6.76 -27.15
N ALA A 11 7.17 7.00 -26.59
CA ALA A 11 7.90 5.95 -25.89
C ALA A 11 7.09 5.59 -24.64
N ALA A 12 6.41 4.46 -24.68
CA ALA A 12 5.78 3.89 -23.50
C ALA A 12 6.84 3.74 -22.40
N PRO A 13 6.58 4.21 -21.16
CA PRO A 13 7.54 4.10 -20.07
C PRO A 13 7.90 2.62 -19.85
N ALA A 14 9.17 2.40 -19.60
CA ALA A 14 9.84 1.12 -19.58
C ALA A 14 9.06 0.01 -18.83
N ARG A 15 8.67 -1.03 -19.54
CA ARG A 15 7.99 -2.22 -19.01
C ARG A 15 8.89 -3.11 -18.14
N TYR A 16 10.12 -2.72 -17.86
CA TYR A 16 11.07 -3.53 -17.09
C TYR A 16 10.65 -3.76 -15.63
N GLY A 17 9.86 -2.87 -15.02
CA GLY A 17 9.33 -3.04 -13.67
C GLY A 17 8.14 -4.01 -13.58
N GLN A 18 7.53 -4.38 -14.71
CA GLN A 18 6.32 -5.21 -14.75
C GLN A 18 6.59 -6.71 -14.93
N VAL A 19 7.82 -7.11 -15.19
CA VAL A 19 8.15 -8.54 -15.35
C VAL A 19 8.05 -9.25 -14.01
N GLY A 20 7.20 -10.28 -13.95
CA GLY A 20 6.98 -11.08 -12.74
C GLY A 20 6.17 -10.37 -11.66
N VAL A 21 5.45 -9.29 -11.98
CA VAL A 21 4.52 -8.63 -11.05
C VAL A 21 3.22 -9.42 -10.96
N MET A 22 2.78 -9.71 -9.74
CA MET A 22 1.47 -10.29 -9.46
C MET A 22 0.42 -9.18 -9.57
N ALA A 23 -0.38 -9.24 -10.62
CA ALA A 23 -1.41 -8.26 -10.90
C ALA A 23 -2.60 -8.36 -9.95
N ALA A 24 -3.35 -7.27 -9.83
CA ALA A 24 -4.65 -7.30 -9.18
C ALA A 24 -5.65 -8.19 -9.94
N GLU A 25 -6.48 -8.91 -9.19
CA GLU A 25 -7.59 -9.68 -9.77
C GLU A 25 -8.65 -8.72 -10.35
N PRO A 26 -9.06 -8.91 -11.62
CA PRO A 26 -9.90 -7.92 -12.31
C PRO A 26 -11.27 -7.69 -11.66
N GLU A 27 -11.98 -8.76 -11.26
CA GLU A 27 -13.33 -8.66 -10.72
C GLU A 27 -13.38 -7.99 -9.35
N PRO A 28 -12.55 -8.38 -8.33
CA PRO A 28 -12.48 -7.67 -7.06
C PRO A 28 -12.07 -6.20 -7.21
N LEU A 29 -11.11 -5.91 -8.09
CA LEU A 29 -10.69 -4.54 -8.34
C LEU A 29 -11.80 -3.70 -8.99
N ALA A 30 -12.54 -4.27 -9.95
CA ALA A 30 -13.67 -3.60 -10.57
C ALA A 30 -14.77 -3.27 -9.55
N SER A 31 -15.03 -4.18 -8.61
CA SER A 31 -15.98 -3.98 -7.53
C SER A 31 -15.59 -2.79 -6.62
N VAL A 32 -14.32 -2.69 -6.24
CA VAL A 32 -13.84 -1.53 -5.46
C VAL A 32 -13.97 -0.23 -6.24
N LYS A 33 -13.59 -0.22 -7.52
CA LYS A 33 -13.68 0.98 -8.37
C LYS A 33 -15.12 1.44 -8.62
N ALA A 34 -16.07 0.53 -8.55
CA ALA A 34 -17.50 0.82 -8.70
C ALA A 34 -18.20 1.14 -7.36
N ASN A 35 -17.51 0.99 -6.23
CA ASN A 35 -18.10 1.17 -4.91
C ASN A 35 -18.29 2.66 -4.59
N PRO A 36 -19.55 3.16 -4.47
CA PRO A 36 -19.83 4.57 -4.20
C PRO A 36 -19.40 5.02 -2.79
N ALA A 37 -19.17 4.08 -1.86
CA ALA A 37 -18.70 4.39 -0.51
C ALA A 37 -17.19 4.70 -0.45
N ILE A 38 -16.45 4.50 -1.56
CA ILE A 38 -15.00 4.68 -1.61
C ILE A 38 -14.64 5.72 -2.66
N SER A 39 -13.98 6.78 -2.24
CA SER A 39 -13.29 7.72 -3.12
C SER A 39 -11.87 7.24 -3.39
N ILE A 40 -11.43 7.31 -4.64
CA ILE A 40 -10.13 6.80 -5.07
C ILE A 40 -9.32 7.93 -5.71
N THR A 41 -8.13 8.18 -5.18
CA THR A 41 -7.10 9.00 -5.83
C THR A 41 -5.91 8.13 -6.17
N ASP A 42 -5.43 8.23 -7.41
CA ASP A 42 -4.33 7.41 -7.92
C ASP A 42 -3.27 8.30 -8.55
N ASP A 43 -2.08 8.34 -7.95
CA ASP A 43 -0.93 9.07 -8.48
C ASP A 43 0.33 8.18 -8.58
N SER A 44 1.48 8.80 -8.88
CA SER A 44 2.74 8.06 -9.01
C SER A 44 3.29 7.55 -7.68
N ALA A 45 2.86 8.10 -6.54
CA ALA A 45 3.39 7.80 -5.22
C ALA A 45 2.58 6.73 -4.49
N ALA A 46 1.24 6.77 -4.63
CA ALA A 46 0.32 5.91 -3.91
C ALA A 46 -1.07 5.83 -4.56
N ILE A 47 -1.88 4.90 -4.07
CA ILE A 47 -3.32 4.85 -4.25
C ILE A 47 -3.94 5.23 -2.92
N VAL A 48 -4.77 6.27 -2.89
CA VAL A 48 -5.51 6.68 -1.68
C VAL A 48 -6.96 6.22 -1.84
N LEU A 49 -7.42 5.42 -0.89
CA LEU A 49 -8.80 5.01 -0.75
C LEU A 49 -9.38 5.70 0.47
N SER A 50 -10.37 6.56 0.29
CA SER A 50 -11.00 7.30 1.39
C SER A 50 -12.49 6.98 1.46
N PRO A 51 -13.09 6.88 2.65
CA PRO A 51 -14.53 6.79 2.78
C PRO A 51 -15.18 8.07 2.24
N THR A 52 -16.29 7.93 1.50
CA THR A 52 -17.07 9.10 1.02
C THR A 52 -17.90 9.73 2.13
N GLU A 53 -18.23 8.95 3.16
CA GLU A 53 -18.96 9.37 4.35
C GLU A 53 -18.43 8.64 5.59
N GLY A 54 -18.63 9.19 6.77
CA GLY A 54 -18.33 8.51 8.04
C GLY A 54 -16.82 8.32 8.31
N ALA A 55 -15.96 9.20 7.82
CA ALA A 55 -14.54 9.16 8.12
C ALA A 55 -14.29 9.29 9.64
N THR A 56 -13.46 8.39 10.19
CA THR A 56 -13.13 8.35 11.63
C THR A 56 -11.96 9.25 12.01
N GLY A 57 -11.21 9.74 11.04
CA GLY A 57 -9.93 10.42 11.27
C GLY A 57 -8.74 9.44 11.38
N ASP A 58 -8.99 8.14 11.24
CA ASP A 58 -7.94 7.12 11.25
C ASP A 58 -7.44 6.81 9.84
N GLY A 59 -6.15 6.53 9.72
CA GLY A 59 -5.52 6.16 8.48
C GLY A 59 -4.59 4.96 8.59
N LEU A 60 -4.42 4.27 7.48
CA LEU A 60 -3.48 3.18 7.30
C LEU A 60 -2.60 3.44 6.09
N VAL A 61 -1.28 3.57 6.30
CA VAL A 61 -0.32 3.46 5.21
C VAL A 61 0.03 1.99 5.02
N PHE A 62 -0.32 1.42 3.86
CA PHE A 62 -0.09 0.02 3.55
C PHE A 62 0.98 -0.17 2.47
N ILE A 63 1.97 -1.00 2.75
CA ILE A 63 3.12 -1.24 1.88
C ILE A 63 2.97 -2.63 1.23
N PRO A 64 2.91 -2.70 -0.12
CA PRO A 64 2.80 -3.95 -0.87
C PRO A 64 3.97 -4.91 -0.66
N GLY A 65 3.71 -6.19 -0.83
CA GLY A 65 4.74 -7.22 -0.92
C GLY A 65 5.60 -7.09 -2.18
N ALA A 66 6.74 -7.78 -2.19
CA ALA A 66 7.64 -7.78 -3.33
C ALA A 66 6.95 -8.26 -4.60
N LYS A 67 7.08 -7.49 -5.69
CA LYS A 67 6.51 -7.84 -7.00
C LYS A 67 4.99 -8.04 -6.98
N VAL A 68 4.28 -7.38 -6.08
CA VAL A 68 2.81 -7.31 -6.09
C VAL A 68 2.38 -5.93 -6.57
N ASP A 69 1.43 -5.90 -7.49
CA ASP A 69 0.78 -4.67 -7.91
C ASP A 69 0.05 -4.03 -6.71
N PRO A 70 0.27 -2.75 -6.39
CA PRO A 70 -0.45 -2.06 -5.32
C PRO A 70 -1.97 -2.21 -5.40
N TRP A 71 -2.54 -2.23 -6.59
CA TRP A 71 -3.96 -2.44 -6.81
C TRP A 71 -4.48 -3.80 -6.34
N ALA A 72 -3.60 -4.81 -6.18
CA ALA A 72 -4.00 -6.12 -5.66
C ALA A 72 -4.48 -6.07 -4.20
N TYR A 73 -4.15 -5.00 -3.47
CA TYR A 73 -4.58 -4.81 -2.08
C TYR A 73 -5.88 -4.00 -1.95
N ALA A 74 -6.31 -3.32 -3.00
CA ALA A 74 -7.50 -2.46 -2.94
C ALA A 74 -8.74 -3.22 -2.43
N ALA A 75 -9.02 -4.40 -2.98
CA ALA A 75 -10.16 -5.22 -2.55
C ALA A 75 -10.00 -5.77 -1.13
N LYS A 76 -8.78 -6.15 -0.73
CA LYS A 76 -8.50 -6.67 0.63
C LYS A 76 -8.67 -5.61 1.71
N LEU A 77 -8.44 -4.35 1.37
CA LEU A 77 -8.47 -3.22 2.29
C LEU A 77 -9.76 -2.39 2.18
N SER A 78 -10.63 -2.66 1.19
CA SER A 78 -11.86 -1.89 0.99
C SER A 78 -12.81 -1.93 2.20
N GLY A 79 -12.92 -3.07 2.88
CA GLY A 79 -13.75 -3.18 4.08
C GLY A 79 -13.29 -2.27 5.23
N ILE A 80 -11.99 -2.00 5.34
CA ILE A 80 -11.45 -1.04 6.32
C ILE A 80 -11.87 0.37 5.91
N VAL A 81 -11.83 0.69 4.61
CA VAL A 81 -12.27 2.00 4.10
C VAL A 81 -13.76 2.20 4.32
N GLU A 82 -14.59 1.19 4.05
CA GLU A 82 -16.03 1.24 4.30
C GLU A 82 -16.38 1.43 5.78
N SER A 83 -15.47 1.03 6.70
CA SER A 83 -15.63 1.27 8.14
C SER A 83 -15.14 2.65 8.60
N GLY A 84 -14.69 3.52 7.69
CA GLY A 84 -14.34 4.90 7.97
C GLY A 84 -12.85 5.24 7.97
N THR A 85 -11.97 4.26 7.76
CA THR A 85 -10.51 4.47 7.77
C THR A 85 -9.99 4.83 6.37
N THR A 86 -9.19 5.86 6.25
CA THR A 86 -8.48 6.16 4.98
C THR A 86 -7.27 5.25 4.81
N VAL A 87 -7.12 4.66 3.62
CA VAL A 87 -6.01 3.76 3.30
C VAL A 87 -5.14 4.34 2.19
N VAL A 88 -3.85 4.47 2.45
CA VAL A 88 -2.83 4.88 1.49
C VAL A 88 -1.99 3.67 1.12
N ILE A 89 -2.20 3.10 -0.07
CA ILE A 89 -1.42 1.97 -0.58
C ILE A 89 -0.23 2.53 -1.35
N THR A 90 0.99 2.30 -0.85
CA THR A 90 2.19 2.85 -1.45
C THR A 90 2.51 2.21 -2.81
N LYS A 91 3.22 2.95 -3.67
CA LYS A 91 3.76 2.45 -4.95
C LYS A 91 5.28 2.47 -4.90
N PRO A 92 5.91 1.41 -4.38
CA PRO A 92 7.36 1.31 -4.33
C PRO A 92 7.94 1.20 -5.74
N TRP A 93 9.11 1.81 -5.94
CA TRP A 93 9.84 1.67 -7.20
C TRP A 93 10.13 0.19 -7.51
N LEU A 94 9.89 -0.24 -8.74
CA LEU A 94 9.99 -1.64 -9.21
C LEU A 94 9.10 -2.64 -8.44
N ASN A 95 8.08 -2.19 -7.72
CA ASN A 95 7.29 -2.98 -6.79
C ASN A 95 8.16 -3.70 -5.74
N LEU A 96 9.16 -3.01 -5.22
CA LEU A 96 10.08 -3.51 -4.20
C LEU A 96 10.20 -2.49 -3.06
N ALA A 97 9.54 -2.75 -1.95
CA ALA A 97 9.52 -1.87 -0.77
C ALA A 97 10.91 -1.55 -0.22
N PHE A 98 11.88 -2.43 -0.44
CA PHE A 98 13.28 -2.25 -0.01
C PHE A 98 13.95 -1.00 -0.62
N PHE A 99 13.55 -0.61 -1.83
CA PHE A 99 14.10 0.58 -2.49
C PHE A 99 13.30 1.85 -2.19
N ASP A 100 12.22 1.75 -1.43
CA ASP A 100 11.42 2.91 -1.06
C ASP A 100 11.92 3.50 0.26
N LEU A 101 12.73 4.55 0.16
CA LEU A 101 13.32 5.22 1.31
C LEU A 101 12.46 6.39 1.85
N ARG A 102 11.26 6.59 1.29
CA ARG A 102 10.36 7.66 1.76
C ARG A 102 9.96 7.44 3.22
N SER A 103 9.84 8.54 3.97
CA SER A 103 9.32 8.52 5.35
C SER A 103 7.83 8.27 5.38
N LEU A 104 7.28 7.90 6.54
CA LEU A 104 5.84 7.77 6.73
C LEU A 104 5.12 9.08 6.38
N GLY A 105 5.67 10.24 6.77
CA GLY A 105 5.14 11.57 6.49
C GLY A 105 4.94 11.87 5.00
N ALA A 106 5.75 11.27 4.11
CA ALA A 106 5.55 11.42 2.66
C ALA A 106 4.25 10.79 2.16
N PHE A 107 3.71 9.81 2.88
CA PHE A 107 2.45 9.14 2.57
C PHE A 107 1.27 9.75 3.31
N THR A 108 1.45 10.08 4.60
CA THR A 108 0.38 10.67 5.41
C THR A 108 -0.04 12.05 4.89
N SER A 109 0.89 12.80 4.30
CA SER A 109 0.58 14.09 3.66
C SER A 109 -0.38 14.00 2.46
N LEU A 110 -0.63 12.80 1.92
CA LEU A 110 -1.59 12.57 0.83
C LEU A 110 -3.05 12.58 1.31
N ALA A 111 -3.28 12.49 2.63
CA ALA A 111 -4.60 12.55 3.25
C ALA A 111 -4.53 13.43 4.52
N PRO A 112 -4.49 14.76 4.36
CA PRO A 112 -4.24 15.71 5.45
C PRO A 112 -5.38 15.79 6.48
N ASP A 113 -6.54 15.25 6.17
CA ASP A 113 -7.70 15.22 7.07
C ASP A 113 -7.68 14.00 8.03
N VAL A 114 -6.61 13.19 7.99
CA VAL A 114 -6.42 12.04 8.87
C VAL A 114 -5.54 12.43 10.05
N ASP A 115 -6.04 12.15 11.27
CA ASP A 115 -5.40 12.56 12.52
C ASP A 115 -4.43 11.51 13.07
N THR A 116 -4.78 10.22 12.97
CA THR A 116 -4.01 9.11 13.51
C THR A 116 -3.63 8.09 12.44
N TRP A 117 -2.40 7.59 12.50
CA TRP A 117 -1.88 6.73 11.46
C TRP A 117 -1.35 5.39 11.99
N ALA A 118 -1.87 4.31 11.45
CA ALA A 118 -1.23 3.01 11.47
C ALA A 118 -0.32 2.85 10.24
N VAL A 119 0.71 2.04 10.37
CA VAL A 119 1.52 1.57 9.25
C VAL A 119 1.40 0.05 9.14
N GLY A 120 1.36 -0.47 7.94
CA GLY A 120 1.27 -1.91 7.74
C GLY A 120 1.84 -2.35 6.40
N GLY A 121 1.90 -3.65 6.19
CA GLY A 121 2.34 -4.19 4.92
C GLY A 121 2.31 -5.71 4.85
N HIS A 122 2.47 -6.20 3.64
CA HIS A 122 2.51 -7.63 3.33
C HIS A 122 3.94 -8.06 3.02
N SER A 123 4.38 -9.19 3.59
CA SER A 123 5.68 -9.79 3.28
C SER A 123 6.82 -8.75 3.39
N LEU A 124 7.61 -8.52 2.33
CA LEU A 124 8.67 -7.50 2.30
C LEU A 124 8.15 -6.08 2.66
N GLY A 125 6.91 -5.76 2.31
CA GLY A 125 6.26 -4.50 2.68
C GLY A 125 6.06 -4.37 4.19
N GLY A 126 5.75 -5.47 4.89
CA GLY A 126 5.65 -5.49 6.35
C GLY A 126 7.01 -5.29 7.03
N VAL A 127 8.09 -5.88 6.49
CA VAL A 127 9.46 -5.59 6.97
C VAL A 127 9.78 -4.11 6.87
N ARG A 128 9.36 -3.47 5.76
CA ARG A 128 9.52 -2.01 5.59
C ARG A 128 8.62 -1.22 6.54
N ALA A 129 7.38 -1.64 6.77
CA ALA A 129 6.47 -1.01 7.71
C ALA A 129 7.05 -0.96 9.13
N CYS A 130 7.71 -2.04 9.59
CA CYS A 130 8.39 -2.07 10.88
C CYS A 130 9.47 -0.98 11.05
N GLN A 131 10.06 -0.52 9.96
CA GLN A 131 11.08 0.54 9.97
C GLN A 131 10.45 1.96 10.04
N LEU A 132 9.14 2.07 9.80
CA LEU A 132 8.41 3.34 9.77
C LEU A 132 7.54 3.56 11.03
N THR A 133 7.65 2.68 12.02
CA THR A 133 6.81 2.68 13.23
C THR A 133 7.04 3.87 14.15
N GLN A 134 8.13 4.61 14.00
CA GLN A 134 8.46 5.72 14.89
C GLN A 134 7.41 6.84 14.89
N ASP A 135 6.74 7.03 13.74
CA ASP A 135 5.72 8.06 13.54
C ASP A 135 4.32 7.45 13.37
N ALA A 136 4.10 6.22 13.86
CA ALA A 136 2.84 5.50 13.75
C ALA A 136 2.27 5.11 15.12
N GLU A 137 0.95 5.04 15.23
CA GLU A 137 0.22 4.64 16.44
C GLU A 137 -0.03 3.12 16.54
N ALA A 138 0.09 2.41 15.42
CA ALA A 138 -0.05 0.96 15.36
C ALA A 138 0.69 0.34 14.16
N LEU A 139 1.00 -0.96 14.26
CA LEU A 139 1.62 -1.74 13.18
C LEU A 139 0.71 -2.91 12.78
N ILE A 140 0.52 -3.10 11.47
CA ILE A 140 -0.29 -4.19 10.91
C ILE A 140 0.54 -5.01 9.94
N LEU A 141 0.74 -6.29 10.22
CA LEU A 141 1.55 -7.21 9.43
C LEU A 141 0.69 -8.28 8.78
N PHE A 142 0.81 -8.44 7.46
CA PHE A 142 0.22 -9.53 6.70
C PHE A 142 1.33 -10.45 6.22
N ALA A 143 1.36 -11.69 6.73
CA ALA A 143 2.38 -12.68 6.39
C ALA A 143 3.79 -12.07 6.39
N SER A 144 4.17 -11.43 7.49
CA SER A 144 5.40 -10.69 7.63
C SER A 144 5.92 -10.70 9.08
N TYR A 145 7.14 -10.26 9.24
CA TYR A 145 7.81 -10.09 10.53
C TYR A 145 8.70 -8.84 10.52
N CYS A 146 9.09 -8.37 11.70
CA CYS A 146 10.02 -7.25 11.83
C CYS A 146 11.47 -7.73 11.85
N ALA A 147 12.33 -7.10 11.05
CA ALA A 147 13.77 -7.33 11.11
C ALA A 147 14.45 -6.51 12.22
N ASN A 148 13.78 -5.49 12.75
CA ASN A 148 14.20 -4.67 13.89
C ASN A 148 13.43 -5.06 15.14
N ASP A 149 14.05 -4.87 16.30
CA ASP A 149 13.44 -5.13 17.60
C ASP A 149 12.47 -3.99 17.97
N LEU A 150 11.20 -4.32 18.16
CA LEU A 150 10.13 -3.42 18.60
C LEU A 150 9.61 -3.74 20.02
N SER A 151 10.22 -4.69 20.72
CA SER A 151 9.74 -5.17 22.03
C SER A 151 9.62 -4.08 23.09
N ALA A 152 10.44 -3.05 22.99
CA ALA A 152 10.44 -1.90 23.92
C ALA A 152 9.59 -0.72 23.43
N SER A 153 8.97 -0.81 22.24
CA SER A 153 8.25 0.33 21.63
C SER A 153 6.91 0.62 22.32
N GLY A 154 6.28 -0.40 22.91
CA GLY A 154 4.91 -0.30 23.42
C GLY A 154 3.85 -0.15 22.31
N LEU A 155 4.25 -0.21 21.03
CA LEU A 155 3.37 -0.04 19.89
C LEU A 155 2.39 -1.23 19.77
N PRO A 156 1.08 -1.01 19.63
CA PRO A 156 0.13 -2.06 19.29
C PRO A 156 0.49 -2.72 17.96
N VAL A 157 0.57 -4.05 17.93
CA VAL A 157 0.89 -4.83 16.73
C VAL A 157 -0.20 -5.85 16.45
N LEU A 158 -0.77 -5.81 15.24
CA LEU A 158 -1.64 -6.86 14.70
C LEU A 158 -0.84 -7.63 13.65
N SER A 159 -0.60 -8.92 13.88
CA SER A 159 0.04 -9.81 12.90
C SER A 159 -0.97 -10.86 12.42
N LEU A 160 -1.15 -10.94 11.12
CA LEU A 160 -1.98 -11.92 10.43
C LEU A 160 -1.09 -12.84 9.60
N ALA A 161 -0.96 -14.08 10.03
CA ALA A 161 -0.18 -15.12 9.36
C ALA A 161 -1.10 -16.20 8.79
N GLY A 162 -0.74 -16.77 7.64
CA GLY A 162 -1.42 -17.93 7.10
C GLY A 162 -0.95 -19.20 7.81
N GLU A 163 -1.86 -20.07 8.20
CA GLU A 163 -1.54 -21.36 8.87
C GLU A 163 -0.60 -22.24 8.01
N LEU A 164 -0.71 -22.13 6.69
CA LEU A 164 0.09 -22.90 5.73
C LEU A 164 1.22 -22.08 5.09
N ASP A 165 1.51 -20.89 5.64
CA ASP A 165 2.59 -20.05 5.12
C ASP A 165 3.96 -20.61 5.55
N GLY A 166 4.70 -21.19 4.60
CA GLY A 166 6.03 -21.72 4.84
C GLY A 166 7.15 -20.67 4.88
N LEU A 167 6.85 -19.39 4.58
CA LEU A 167 7.83 -18.30 4.55
C LEU A 167 7.73 -17.40 5.79
N SER A 168 6.52 -17.06 6.20
CA SER A 168 6.24 -16.24 7.37
C SER A 168 5.40 -17.04 8.37
N THR A 169 6.06 -17.99 9.02
CA THR A 169 5.39 -18.86 10.00
C THR A 169 4.97 -18.07 11.24
N PRO A 170 3.89 -18.49 11.94
CA PRO A 170 3.41 -17.79 13.14
C PRO A 170 4.41 -17.68 14.29
N GLU A 171 5.46 -18.53 14.31
CA GLU A 171 6.49 -18.51 15.33
C GLU A 171 7.60 -17.48 15.10
N LYS A 172 7.58 -16.79 13.97
CA LYS A 172 8.53 -15.69 13.65
C LYS A 172 7.96 -14.35 14.03
#